data_d65ad4829baf1364aee20087f6a49ee0
#
_entry.id   d65ad4829baf1364aee20087f6a49ee0
#
_cell.length_a   1.000
_cell.length_b   1.000
_cell.length_c   1.000
_cell.angle_alpha   90.00
_cell.angle_beta   90.00
_cell.angle_gamma   90.00
#
_symmetry.space_group_name_H-M   'P 1'
#
loop_
_entity.id
_entity.type
_entity.pdbx_description
1 polymer ?
#
loop_
_entity_poly.entity_id
_entity_poly.type
_entity_poly.pdbx_seq_one_letter_code
_entity_poly.pdbx_strand_id
1 'polypeptide(L)'
;MARREGSALVWQKTDERLKEAVREAFEIAPLPNPPLELPDFPAISPTDSESLVRQAAGIFAIDRQGFNMRLAEVCEVHLPDYVRRSIDPMEAESEWLASNSDAIAERVLALQTRDWLAVALDENVPDTDRWYLGSSLLVGLALGGPEVARDDCYYLLEAIAYAVTPGNLPYSNVAGHHQIAWSPEMSTNNPLPPHPAGVMAATTILDTLSMKPESSAKILPKWLENLSASLHLCPILAIPSRVIDALGQTEDDSSPYVRAGLQMLSHSPEEATDILVASADHRSIGTRRTVAENLSRTHSQEATLALTLADRLSSETDESIQTLCASFVGGLARFSEEEFIVRAQSILTKGNQKATQRLVESGLRDYLSTNSTDPAQLLSSAWLSSSEIGRSRVGNLIVEQARVSPEAFQTTSETIKQANPESFDNLAKWVEMRSTDAYELL
;
A
#
# COMPACT_ATOMS: atom_id res chain seq x y z
N MET A 1 -28.36 -26.83 32.60
CA MET A 1 -28.98 -25.47 32.67
C MET A 1 -27.94 -24.36 32.47
N ALA A 2 -26.83 -24.40 33.18
CA ALA A 2 -25.81 -23.34 33.14
C ALA A 2 -25.26 -23.00 31.72
N ARG A 3 -24.94 -23.99 30.87
CA ARG A 3 -24.49 -23.76 29.50
C ARG A 3 -25.53 -23.01 28.64
N ARG A 4 -26.84 -23.24 28.92
CA ARG A 4 -27.91 -22.50 28.22
C ARG A 4 -27.99 -21.04 28.65
N GLU A 5 -27.68 -20.74 29.91
CA GLU A 5 -27.72 -19.38 30.45
C GLU A 5 -26.56 -18.55 29.92
N GLY A 6 -25.32 -19.10 29.91
CA GLY A 6 -24.18 -18.42 29.34
C GLY A 6 -24.33 -18.12 27.83
N SER A 7 -24.78 -19.12 27.06
CA SER A 7 -25.05 -18.96 25.64
C SER A 7 -26.19 -17.96 25.36
N ALA A 8 -27.24 -17.94 26.22
CA ALA A 8 -28.35 -16.99 26.08
C ALA A 8 -27.89 -15.54 26.30
N LEU A 9 -27.00 -15.32 27.27
CA LEU A 9 -26.41 -13.99 27.52
C LEU A 9 -25.55 -13.52 26.35
N VAL A 10 -24.69 -14.39 25.83
CA VAL A 10 -23.87 -14.07 24.64
C VAL A 10 -24.78 -13.77 23.44
N TRP A 11 -25.83 -14.55 23.22
CA TRP A 11 -26.83 -14.29 22.17
C TRP A 11 -27.48 -12.93 22.33
N GLN A 12 -27.95 -12.59 23.51
CA GLN A 12 -28.56 -11.29 23.78
C GLN A 12 -27.60 -10.14 23.49
N LYS A 13 -26.34 -10.26 23.92
CA LYS A 13 -25.32 -9.26 23.66
C LYS A 13 -24.98 -9.14 22.17
N THR A 14 -24.91 -10.26 21.47
CA THR A 14 -24.69 -10.28 20.01
C THR A 14 -25.85 -9.57 19.28
N ASP A 15 -27.10 -9.85 19.66
CA ASP A 15 -28.28 -9.23 19.06
C ASP A 15 -28.34 -7.71 19.31
N GLU A 16 -28.02 -7.27 20.54
CA GLU A 16 -27.95 -5.84 20.89
C GLU A 16 -26.85 -5.12 20.09
N ARG A 17 -25.67 -5.72 20.02
CA ARG A 17 -24.53 -5.17 19.25
C ARG A 17 -24.81 -5.14 17.76
N LEU A 18 -25.45 -6.17 17.23
CA LEU A 18 -25.86 -6.18 15.83
C LEU A 18 -26.81 -5.04 15.50
N LYS A 19 -27.85 -4.86 16.32
CA LYS A 19 -28.83 -3.77 16.12
C LYS A 19 -28.18 -2.40 16.18
N GLU A 20 -27.22 -2.22 17.09
CA GLU A 20 -26.44 -0.99 17.20
C GLU A 20 -25.56 -0.77 15.96
N ALA A 21 -24.81 -1.80 15.55
CA ALA A 21 -23.92 -1.73 14.39
C ALA A 21 -24.68 -1.49 13.07
N VAL A 22 -25.85 -2.15 12.88
CA VAL A 22 -26.70 -1.91 11.70
C VAL A 22 -27.22 -0.47 11.71
N ARG A 23 -27.69 0.03 12.86
CA ARG A 23 -28.14 1.41 12.97
C ARG A 23 -27.02 2.40 12.67
N GLU A 24 -25.86 2.20 13.25
CA GLU A 24 -24.68 3.03 13.03
C GLU A 24 -24.25 3.01 11.55
N ALA A 25 -24.25 1.85 10.90
CA ALA A 25 -23.95 1.72 9.49
C ALA A 25 -24.89 2.57 8.62
N PHE A 26 -26.18 2.61 8.92
CA PHE A 26 -27.13 3.45 8.18
C PHE A 26 -26.97 4.95 8.48
N GLU A 27 -26.53 5.32 9.68
CA GLU A 27 -26.24 6.71 10.01
C GLU A 27 -24.96 7.21 9.31
N ILE A 28 -23.95 6.33 9.17
CA ILE A 28 -22.67 6.64 8.54
C ILE A 28 -22.77 6.60 7.02
N ALA A 29 -23.47 5.61 6.48
CA ALA A 29 -23.66 5.39 5.04
C ALA A 29 -25.11 5.69 4.65
N PRO A 30 -25.45 6.98 4.47
CA PRO A 30 -26.77 7.31 3.96
C PRO A 30 -26.97 6.64 2.58
N LEU A 31 -28.19 6.16 2.36
CA LEU A 31 -28.58 5.57 1.07
C LEU A 31 -28.17 6.51 -0.06
N PRO A 32 -27.38 6.05 -1.04
CA PRO A 32 -26.99 6.91 -2.14
C PRO A 32 -28.22 7.38 -2.88
N ASN A 33 -28.36 8.68 -3.08
CA ASN A 33 -29.26 9.19 -4.11
C ASN A 33 -28.77 8.56 -5.42
N PRO A 34 -29.62 7.86 -6.18
CA PRO A 34 -29.18 7.11 -7.33
C PRO A 34 -28.58 8.05 -8.36
N PRO A 35 -27.26 8.22 -8.44
CA PRO A 35 -26.62 8.98 -9.51
C PRO A 35 -26.49 8.13 -10.78
N LEU A 36 -26.75 6.84 -10.70
CA LEU A 36 -26.73 5.92 -11.81
C LEU A 36 -28.16 5.48 -12.09
N GLU A 37 -28.66 5.79 -13.28
CA GLU A 37 -29.86 5.15 -13.84
C GLU A 37 -29.55 3.67 -14.05
N LEU A 38 -29.64 2.89 -13.00
CA LEU A 38 -29.58 1.44 -13.07
C LEU A 38 -31.01 0.95 -13.24
N PRO A 39 -31.38 0.43 -14.45
CA PRO A 39 -32.78 0.26 -14.81
C PRO A 39 -33.53 -0.78 -13.98
N ASP A 40 -32.87 -1.60 -13.18
CA ASP A 40 -33.47 -2.76 -12.50
C ASP A 40 -33.29 -2.76 -10.97
N PHE A 41 -32.82 -1.67 -10.37
CA PHE A 41 -32.64 -1.61 -8.92
C PHE A 41 -33.84 -0.91 -8.26
N PRO A 42 -34.47 -1.53 -7.26
CA PRO A 42 -35.45 -0.83 -6.45
C PRO A 42 -34.73 0.33 -5.74
N ALA A 43 -35.23 1.55 -5.97
CA ALA A 43 -34.75 2.72 -5.25
C ALA A 43 -35.03 2.52 -3.76
N ILE A 44 -33.99 2.29 -2.96
CA ILE A 44 -34.14 2.19 -1.51
C ILE A 44 -34.34 3.62 -1.01
N SER A 45 -35.53 3.93 -0.53
CA SER A 45 -35.86 5.25 -0.01
C SER A 45 -35.24 5.45 1.37
N PRO A 46 -34.70 6.64 1.69
CA PRO A 46 -34.24 6.98 3.05
C PRO A 46 -35.32 6.76 4.12
N THR A 47 -36.59 6.84 3.76
CA THR A 47 -37.73 6.55 4.65
C THR A 47 -37.83 5.07 5.01
N ASP A 48 -37.21 4.18 4.25
CA ASP A 48 -37.23 2.74 4.49
C ASP A 48 -36.09 2.25 5.35
N SER A 49 -35.16 3.13 5.75
CA SER A 49 -33.95 2.77 6.53
C SER A 49 -34.32 2.03 7.83
N GLU A 50 -35.35 2.43 8.52
CA GLU A 50 -35.82 1.75 9.73
C GLU A 50 -36.39 0.35 9.44
N SER A 51 -37.05 0.18 8.31
CA SER A 51 -37.54 -1.12 7.83
C SER A 51 -36.37 -2.03 7.49
N LEU A 52 -35.36 -1.52 6.81
CA LEU A 52 -34.16 -2.27 6.46
C LEU A 52 -33.35 -2.67 7.70
N VAL A 53 -33.21 -1.78 8.69
CA VAL A 53 -32.58 -2.10 9.99
C VAL A 53 -33.32 -3.26 10.66
N ARG A 54 -34.68 -3.23 10.67
CA ARG A 54 -35.49 -4.33 11.23
C ARG A 54 -35.31 -5.63 10.45
N GLN A 55 -35.25 -5.56 9.12
CA GLN A 55 -35.04 -6.74 8.28
C GLN A 55 -33.64 -7.34 8.51
N ALA A 56 -32.57 -6.53 8.54
CA ALA A 56 -31.24 -6.98 8.84
C ALA A 56 -31.16 -7.61 10.23
N ALA A 57 -31.68 -6.94 11.25
CA ALA A 57 -31.73 -7.48 12.61
C ALA A 57 -32.55 -8.78 12.68
N GLY A 58 -33.64 -8.87 11.88
CA GLY A 58 -34.46 -10.08 11.77
C GLY A 58 -33.70 -11.25 11.13
N ILE A 59 -32.97 -11.02 10.05
CA ILE A 59 -32.17 -12.04 9.37
C ILE A 59 -31.12 -12.63 10.34
N PHE A 60 -30.40 -11.79 11.06
CA PHE A 60 -29.41 -12.23 12.01
C PHE A 60 -30.02 -12.89 13.25
N ALA A 61 -31.17 -12.40 13.75
CA ALA A 61 -31.88 -12.98 14.89
C ALA A 61 -32.46 -14.38 14.60
N ILE A 62 -32.76 -14.69 13.34
CA ILE A 62 -33.27 -16.00 12.93
C ILE A 62 -32.13 -17.00 12.75
N ASP A 63 -30.92 -16.57 12.46
CA ASP A 63 -29.77 -17.46 12.23
C ASP A 63 -29.15 -17.97 13.55
N ARG A 64 -29.99 -18.64 14.36
CA ARG A 64 -29.49 -19.28 15.60
C ARG A 64 -28.53 -20.44 15.33
N GLN A 65 -28.64 -21.08 14.17
CA GLN A 65 -27.75 -22.17 13.81
C GLN A 65 -26.35 -21.60 13.52
N GLY A 66 -26.26 -20.55 12.72
CA GLY A 66 -25.00 -19.84 12.48
C GLY A 66 -24.38 -19.29 13.76
N PHE A 67 -25.20 -18.68 14.64
CA PHE A 67 -24.72 -18.25 15.96
C PHE A 67 -24.10 -19.40 16.76
N ASN A 68 -24.78 -20.55 16.88
CA ASN A 68 -24.29 -21.68 17.64
C ASN A 68 -22.99 -22.25 17.05
N MET A 69 -22.87 -22.29 15.72
CA MET A 69 -21.63 -22.70 15.04
C MET A 69 -20.49 -21.74 15.34
N ARG A 70 -20.71 -20.43 15.29
CA ARG A 70 -19.68 -19.43 15.55
C ARG A 70 -19.29 -19.36 17.04
N LEU A 71 -20.27 -19.49 17.92
CA LEU A 71 -19.98 -19.61 19.34
C LEU A 71 -19.12 -20.84 19.65
N ALA A 72 -19.39 -21.98 19.02
CA ALA A 72 -18.57 -23.17 19.16
C ALA A 72 -17.13 -22.96 18.66
N GLU A 73 -16.98 -22.29 17.51
CA GLU A 73 -15.66 -21.93 16.93
C GLU A 73 -14.87 -21.00 17.87
N VAL A 74 -15.51 -19.97 18.43
CA VAL A 74 -14.88 -19.07 19.42
C VAL A 74 -14.48 -19.82 20.68
N CYS A 75 -15.33 -20.73 21.18
CA CYS A 75 -15.02 -21.55 22.33
C CYS A 75 -13.87 -22.52 22.07
N GLU A 76 -13.79 -23.11 20.88
CA GLU A 76 -12.70 -24.02 20.51
C GLU A 76 -11.35 -23.34 20.59
N VAL A 77 -11.27 -22.09 20.10
CA VAL A 77 -10.03 -21.31 20.06
C VAL A 77 -9.66 -20.69 21.40
N HIS A 78 -10.65 -20.14 22.12
CA HIS A 78 -10.40 -19.25 23.27
C HIS A 78 -10.74 -19.82 24.62
N LEU A 79 -11.40 -21.00 24.70
CA LEU A 79 -11.76 -21.58 25.98
C LEU A 79 -10.50 -22.00 26.76
N PRO A 80 -10.26 -21.44 27.96
CA PRO A 80 -9.05 -21.74 28.72
C PRO A 80 -8.97 -23.21 29.16
N ASP A 81 -7.77 -23.73 29.25
CA ASP A 81 -7.53 -25.12 29.70
C ASP A 81 -8.09 -25.45 31.08
N TYR A 82 -8.13 -24.47 31.99
CA TYR A 82 -8.70 -24.69 33.31
C TYR A 82 -10.20 -24.97 33.28
N VAL A 83 -10.92 -24.35 32.31
CA VAL A 83 -12.36 -24.59 32.12
C VAL A 83 -12.56 -26.01 31.58
N ARG A 84 -11.76 -26.42 30.58
CA ARG A 84 -11.83 -27.76 29.98
C ARG A 84 -11.52 -28.89 30.98
N ARG A 85 -10.71 -28.59 31.99
CA ARG A 85 -10.27 -29.55 33.05
C ARG A 85 -11.06 -29.42 34.34
N SER A 86 -12.12 -28.60 34.37
CA SER A 86 -12.98 -28.46 35.55
C SER A 86 -13.69 -29.76 35.90
N ILE A 87 -14.08 -29.89 37.16
CA ILE A 87 -14.91 -31.01 37.64
C ILE A 87 -16.26 -31.02 36.97
N ASP A 88 -16.84 -29.83 36.75
CA ASP A 88 -18.02 -29.62 35.89
C ASP A 88 -17.65 -28.66 34.72
N PRO A 89 -17.22 -29.21 33.58
CA PRO A 89 -16.82 -28.41 32.45
C PRO A 89 -17.98 -27.55 31.87
N MET A 90 -19.21 -28.01 31.97
CA MET A 90 -20.37 -27.30 31.42
C MET A 90 -20.72 -26.08 32.27
N GLU A 91 -20.63 -26.17 33.58
CA GLU A 91 -20.84 -25.06 34.49
C GLU A 91 -19.71 -24.03 34.34
N ALA A 92 -18.45 -24.48 34.36
CA ALA A 92 -17.28 -23.63 34.19
C ALA A 92 -17.28 -22.92 32.82
N GLU A 93 -17.71 -23.58 31.74
CA GLU A 93 -17.89 -22.97 30.41
C GLU A 93 -18.97 -21.90 30.46
N SER A 94 -20.10 -22.14 31.11
CA SER A 94 -21.16 -21.17 31.25
C SER A 94 -20.75 -19.93 32.03
N GLU A 95 -20.03 -20.11 33.13
CA GLU A 95 -19.51 -19.02 33.95
C GLU A 95 -18.47 -18.18 33.14
N TRP A 96 -17.61 -18.86 32.38
CA TRP A 96 -16.65 -18.20 31.52
C TRP A 96 -17.33 -17.40 30.40
N LEU A 97 -18.34 -17.99 29.73
CA LEU A 97 -19.15 -17.31 28.72
C LEU A 97 -19.86 -16.08 29.30
N ALA A 98 -20.43 -16.19 30.49
CA ALA A 98 -21.10 -15.10 31.14
C ALA A 98 -20.12 -13.97 31.51
N SER A 99 -18.94 -14.33 32.04
CA SER A 99 -17.93 -13.35 32.44
C SER A 99 -17.26 -12.63 31.27
N ASN A 100 -17.26 -13.23 30.08
CA ASN A 100 -16.67 -12.69 28.86
C ASN A 100 -17.70 -12.41 27.76
N SER A 101 -18.97 -12.27 28.14
CA SER A 101 -20.10 -12.21 27.19
C SER A 101 -19.96 -11.12 26.15
N ASP A 102 -19.44 -9.95 26.49
CA ASP A 102 -19.28 -8.84 25.56
C ASP A 102 -18.20 -9.16 24.52
N ALA A 103 -17.01 -9.57 24.93
CA ALA A 103 -15.91 -9.90 24.00
C ALA A 103 -16.25 -11.12 23.12
N ILE A 104 -16.97 -12.09 23.64
CA ILE A 104 -17.41 -13.27 22.88
C ILE A 104 -18.53 -12.87 21.90
N ALA A 105 -19.46 -12.02 22.30
CA ALA A 105 -20.52 -11.52 21.43
C ALA A 105 -19.92 -10.76 20.24
N GLU A 106 -18.91 -9.94 20.47
CA GLU A 106 -18.18 -9.20 19.43
C GLU A 106 -17.55 -10.14 18.39
N ARG A 107 -16.87 -11.20 18.86
CA ARG A 107 -16.26 -12.21 17.97
C ARG A 107 -17.30 -12.99 17.17
N VAL A 108 -18.35 -13.43 17.84
CA VAL A 108 -19.45 -14.16 17.19
C VAL A 108 -20.13 -13.27 16.15
N LEU A 109 -20.32 -11.99 16.44
CA LEU A 109 -20.89 -11.01 15.50
C LEU A 109 -19.99 -10.85 14.26
N ALA A 110 -18.66 -10.70 14.44
CA ALA A 110 -17.73 -10.59 13.33
C ALA A 110 -17.78 -11.82 12.41
N LEU A 111 -17.79 -13.03 12.99
CA LEU A 111 -17.87 -14.27 12.23
C LEU A 111 -19.21 -14.42 11.50
N GLN A 112 -20.32 -14.12 12.16
CA GLN A 112 -21.65 -14.13 11.51
C GLN A 112 -21.73 -13.12 10.36
N THR A 113 -21.20 -11.92 10.55
CA THR A 113 -21.16 -10.87 9.51
C THR A 113 -20.37 -11.35 8.30
N ARG A 114 -19.23 -12.00 8.52
CA ARG A 114 -18.41 -12.61 7.46
C ARG A 114 -19.20 -13.64 6.66
N ASP A 115 -19.88 -14.56 7.34
CA ASP A 115 -20.65 -15.61 6.67
C ASP A 115 -21.82 -15.02 5.88
N TRP A 116 -22.48 -14.04 6.44
CA TRP A 116 -23.59 -13.39 5.79
C TRP A 116 -23.18 -12.66 4.52
N LEU A 117 -21.99 -12.03 4.56
CA LEU A 117 -21.42 -11.40 3.36
C LEU A 117 -20.97 -12.42 2.32
N ALA A 118 -20.41 -13.56 2.74
CA ALA A 118 -20.09 -14.63 1.82
C ALA A 118 -21.33 -15.10 1.03
N VAL A 119 -22.49 -15.18 1.70
CA VAL A 119 -23.78 -15.48 1.04
C VAL A 119 -24.23 -14.32 0.15
N ALA A 120 -24.05 -13.07 0.58
CA ALA A 120 -24.43 -11.91 -0.21
C ALA A 120 -23.55 -11.72 -1.46
N LEU A 121 -22.30 -12.19 -1.41
CA LEU A 121 -21.37 -12.19 -2.53
C LEU A 121 -21.51 -13.39 -3.48
N ASP A 122 -22.37 -14.35 -3.15
CA ASP A 122 -22.63 -15.49 -4.01
C ASP A 122 -23.38 -15.01 -5.27
N GLU A 123 -22.72 -15.14 -6.44
CA GLU A 123 -23.25 -14.71 -7.73
C GLU A 123 -24.54 -15.44 -8.13
N ASN A 124 -24.79 -16.61 -7.52
CA ASN A 124 -25.99 -17.39 -7.78
C ASN A 124 -27.25 -16.83 -7.09
N VAL A 125 -27.07 -15.87 -6.20
CA VAL A 125 -28.18 -15.20 -5.49
C VAL A 125 -27.99 -13.68 -5.56
N PRO A 126 -28.27 -13.04 -6.70
CA PRO A 126 -28.15 -11.59 -6.84
C PRO A 126 -29.23 -10.90 -6.01
N ASP A 127 -28.93 -10.71 -4.76
CA ASP A 127 -29.78 -9.96 -3.84
C ASP A 127 -29.08 -8.63 -3.52
N THR A 128 -29.46 -7.60 -4.26
CA THR A 128 -28.90 -6.26 -4.16
C THR A 128 -29.08 -5.66 -2.79
N ASP A 129 -30.23 -5.92 -2.16
CA ASP A 129 -30.54 -5.37 -0.85
C ASP A 129 -29.60 -5.97 0.21
N ARG A 130 -29.32 -7.27 0.09
CA ARG A 130 -28.34 -7.94 0.97
C ARG A 130 -26.94 -7.40 0.79
N TRP A 131 -26.52 -7.14 -0.44
CA TRP A 131 -25.24 -6.53 -0.74
C TRP A 131 -25.08 -5.18 -0.07
N TYR A 132 -26.09 -4.33 -0.23
CA TYR A 132 -26.10 -3.00 0.35
C TYR A 132 -26.07 -3.04 1.88
N LEU A 133 -26.96 -3.84 2.47
CA LEU A 133 -27.03 -4.02 3.92
C LEU A 133 -25.73 -4.57 4.49
N GLY A 134 -25.19 -5.62 3.86
CA GLY A 134 -23.94 -6.24 4.28
C GLY A 134 -22.76 -5.26 4.22
N SER A 135 -22.66 -4.52 3.13
CA SER A 135 -21.60 -3.51 2.96
C SER A 135 -21.71 -2.39 3.99
N SER A 136 -22.93 -1.88 4.24
CA SER A 136 -23.18 -0.83 5.22
C SER A 136 -22.88 -1.29 6.65
N LEU A 137 -23.29 -2.51 6.99
CA LEU A 137 -22.99 -3.13 8.28
C LEU A 137 -21.47 -3.27 8.50
N LEU A 138 -20.74 -3.74 7.47
CA LEU A 138 -19.28 -3.86 7.57
C LEU A 138 -18.60 -2.51 7.75
N VAL A 139 -19.05 -1.49 7.05
CA VAL A 139 -18.51 -0.14 7.24
C VAL A 139 -18.76 0.34 8.65
N GLY A 140 -19.97 0.15 9.19
CA GLY A 140 -20.29 0.50 10.57
C GLY A 140 -19.40 -0.23 11.58
N LEU A 141 -19.23 -1.54 11.42
CA LEU A 141 -18.35 -2.34 12.28
C LEU A 141 -16.87 -1.96 12.14
N ALA A 142 -16.41 -1.67 10.93
CA ALA A 142 -15.02 -1.27 10.70
C ALA A 142 -14.69 0.11 11.30
N LEU A 143 -15.65 1.03 11.32
CA LEU A 143 -15.45 2.40 11.82
C LEU A 143 -15.76 2.58 13.30
N GLY A 144 -16.82 1.93 13.80
CA GLY A 144 -17.35 2.12 15.15
C GLY A 144 -17.42 0.85 15.98
N GLY A 145 -17.20 -0.31 15.40
CA GLY A 145 -17.30 -1.59 16.07
C GLY A 145 -16.18 -1.86 17.06
N PRO A 146 -16.31 -2.96 17.81
CA PRO A 146 -15.30 -3.44 18.73
C PRO A 146 -13.98 -3.77 18.02
N GLU A 147 -12.85 -3.60 18.69
CA GLU A 147 -11.51 -3.77 18.10
C GLU A 147 -11.33 -5.13 17.40
N VAL A 148 -11.86 -6.19 18.02
CA VAL A 148 -11.79 -7.55 17.47
C VAL A 148 -12.59 -7.70 16.16
N ALA A 149 -13.74 -7.03 16.05
CA ALA A 149 -14.56 -7.07 14.84
C ALA A 149 -13.98 -6.19 13.73
N ARG A 150 -13.24 -5.14 14.06
CA ARG A 150 -12.64 -4.22 13.07
C ARG A 150 -11.69 -4.89 12.12
N ASP A 151 -10.80 -5.73 12.64
CA ASP A 151 -9.81 -6.43 11.82
C ASP A 151 -10.47 -7.40 10.84
N ASP A 152 -11.45 -8.17 11.31
CA ASP A 152 -12.22 -9.09 10.46
C ASP A 152 -13.04 -8.32 9.41
N CYS A 153 -13.68 -7.21 9.78
CA CYS A 153 -14.39 -6.34 8.84
C CYS A 153 -13.46 -5.71 7.81
N TYR A 154 -12.24 -5.35 8.19
CA TYR A 154 -11.24 -4.86 7.26
C TYR A 154 -10.92 -5.86 6.15
N TYR A 155 -10.68 -7.13 6.48
CA TYR A 155 -10.44 -8.19 5.49
C TYR A 155 -11.65 -8.43 4.59
N LEU A 156 -12.85 -8.32 5.13
CA LEU A 156 -14.08 -8.46 4.35
C LEU A 156 -14.31 -7.28 3.39
N LEU A 157 -13.97 -6.06 3.80
CA LEU A 157 -14.00 -4.91 2.92
C LEU A 157 -12.99 -5.07 1.77
N GLU A 158 -11.81 -5.62 2.03
CA GLU A 158 -10.88 -5.98 0.96
C GLU A 158 -11.49 -7.02 0.01
N ALA A 159 -12.15 -8.05 0.52
CA ALA A 159 -12.82 -9.05 -0.28
C ALA A 159 -13.92 -8.45 -1.17
N ILE A 160 -14.73 -7.51 -0.65
CA ILE A 160 -15.73 -6.79 -1.43
C ILE A 160 -15.07 -5.99 -2.56
N ALA A 161 -13.99 -5.28 -2.27
CA ALA A 161 -13.26 -4.52 -3.29
C ALA A 161 -12.80 -5.40 -4.45
N TYR A 162 -12.37 -6.62 -4.18
CA TYR A 162 -12.00 -7.58 -5.21
C TYR A 162 -13.22 -8.18 -5.94
N ALA A 163 -14.31 -8.45 -5.24
CA ALA A 163 -15.52 -9.03 -5.83
C ALA A 163 -16.20 -8.09 -6.84
N VAL A 164 -16.04 -6.78 -6.69
CA VAL A 164 -16.51 -5.79 -7.69
C VAL A 164 -15.56 -5.63 -8.88
N THR A 165 -14.37 -6.23 -8.82
CA THR A 165 -13.42 -6.15 -9.93
C THR A 165 -13.87 -7.09 -11.05
N PRO A 166 -13.96 -6.62 -12.31
CA PRO A 166 -14.36 -7.48 -13.42
C PRO A 166 -13.37 -8.62 -13.60
N GLY A 167 -13.88 -9.84 -13.79
CA GLY A 167 -13.05 -10.98 -14.09
C GLY A 167 -13.23 -12.18 -13.18
N ASN A 168 -14.36 -12.27 -12.47
CA ASN A 168 -14.78 -13.44 -11.69
C ASN A 168 -13.63 -14.04 -10.87
N LEU A 169 -13.33 -13.43 -9.76
CA LEU A 169 -12.49 -14.10 -8.77
C LEU A 169 -13.35 -15.17 -8.11
N PRO A 170 -13.06 -16.46 -8.34
CA PRO A 170 -13.75 -17.49 -7.60
C PRO A 170 -13.45 -17.25 -6.13
N TYR A 171 -14.50 -17.02 -5.37
CA TYR A 171 -14.44 -16.98 -3.91
C TYR A 171 -14.06 -18.38 -3.45
N SER A 172 -12.77 -18.61 -3.28
CA SER A 172 -12.31 -19.90 -2.74
C SER A 172 -12.44 -19.85 -1.23
N ASN A 173 -13.52 -20.42 -0.74
CA ASN A 173 -13.75 -20.69 0.67
C ASN A 173 -12.81 -21.81 1.13
N VAL A 174 -11.55 -21.49 1.35
CA VAL A 174 -10.60 -22.44 1.91
C VAL A 174 -10.46 -22.11 3.39
N ALA A 175 -11.17 -22.91 4.20
CA ALA A 175 -10.92 -23.16 5.62
C ALA A 175 -10.20 -22.01 6.38
N GLY A 176 -10.90 -20.94 6.72
CA GLY A 176 -10.43 -19.95 7.69
C GLY A 176 -9.36 -18.95 7.20
N HIS A 177 -8.84 -19.10 6.01
CA HIS A 177 -7.93 -18.14 5.40
C HIS A 177 -8.52 -17.68 4.07
N HIS A 178 -9.02 -16.45 4.03
CA HIS A 178 -9.45 -15.79 2.81
C HIS A 178 -8.23 -15.43 1.97
N GLN A 179 -7.70 -16.39 1.22
CA GLN A 179 -6.76 -16.10 0.15
C GLN A 179 -7.57 -15.76 -1.09
N ILE A 180 -7.73 -14.48 -1.33
CA ILE A 180 -8.19 -13.99 -2.63
C ILE A 180 -7.02 -14.18 -3.58
N ALA A 181 -7.10 -15.21 -4.41
CA ALA A 181 -6.11 -15.43 -5.46
C ALA A 181 -6.36 -14.43 -6.59
N TRP A 182 -5.68 -13.29 -6.52
CA TRP A 182 -5.66 -12.32 -7.60
C TRP A 182 -4.67 -12.79 -8.69
N SER A 183 -5.17 -12.98 -9.92
CA SER A 183 -4.33 -13.20 -11.09
C SER A 183 -4.40 -11.98 -12.01
N PRO A 184 -3.28 -11.25 -12.20
CA PRO A 184 -3.23 -10.12 -13.11
C PRO A 184 -3.59 -10.49 -14.57
N GLU A 185 -3.41 -11.75 -14.92
CA GLU A 185 -3.66 -12.25 -16.28
C GLU A 185 -5.16 -12.35 -16.63
N MET A 186 -6.03 -12.44 -15.62
CA MET A 186 -7.49 -12.48 -15.84
C MET A 186 -8.08 -11.11 -16.18
N SER A 187 -7.38 -10.01 -15.89
CA SER A 187 -7.87 -8.65 -16.13
C SER A 187 -7.73 -8.17 -17.58
N THR A 188 -6.99 -8.86 -18.43
CA THR A 188 -6.60 -8.34 -19.75
C THR A 188 -7.44 -8.84 -20.90
N ASN A 189 -8.24 -9.93 -20.76
CA ASN A 189 -8.96 -10.56 -21.84
C ASN A 189 -10.49 -10.45 -21.72
N ASN A 190 -11.01 -9.24 -21.95
CA ASN A 190 -12.45 -8.97 -22.04
C ASN A 190 -13.17 -9.08 -20.69
N PRO A 191 -12.87 -8.17 -19.75
CA PRO A 191 -13.49 -8.18 -18.44
C PRO A 191 -15.00 -7.94 -18.57
N LEU A 192 -15.78 -8.72 -17.83
CA LEU A 192 -17.22 -8.46 -17.69
C LEU A 192 -17.40 -7.08 -17.03
N PRO A 193 -18.43 -6.33 -17.40
CA PRO A 193 -18.72 -5.06 -16.73
C PRO A 193 -18.97 -5.33 -15.23
N PRO A 194 -18.53 -4.41 -14.34
CA PRO A 194 -18.72 -4.57 -12.93
C PRO A 194 -20.22 -4.67 -12.59
N HIS A 195 -20.55 -5.54 -11.65
CA HIS A 195 -21.94 -5.70 -11.22
C HIS A 195 -22.45 -4.37 -10.60
N PRO A 196 -23.58 -3.82 -11.05
CA PRO A 196 -24.07 -2.51 -10.58
C PRO A 196 -24.21 -2.40 -9.06
N ALA A 197 -24.70 -3.44 -8.39
CA ALA A 197 -24.81 -3.47 -6.94
C ALA A 197 -23.44 -3.37 -6.25
N GLY A 198 -22.43 -4.01 -6.82
CA GLY A 198 -21.07 -3.92 -6.33
C GLY A 198 -20.49 -2.51 -6.46
N VAL A 199 -20.72 -1.84 -7.59
CA VAL A 199 -20.33 -0.44 -7.79
C VAL A 199 -21.00 0.47 -6.76
N MET A 200 -22.29 0.30 -6.55
CA MET A 200 -23.05 1.07 -5.56
C MET A 200 -22.52 0.84 -4.14
N ALA A 201 -22.29 -0.41 -3.76
CA ALA A 201 -21.72 -0.76 -2.46
C ALA A 201 -20.33 -0.14 -2.26
N ALA A 202 -19.45 -0.27 -3.25
CA ALA A 202 -18.10 0.30 -3.20
C ALA A 202 -18.14 1.83 -3.11
N THR A 203 -19.01 2.50 -3.87
CA THR A 203 -19.21 3.95 -3.79
C THR A 203 -19.62 4.37 -2.39
N THR A 204 -20.65 3.71 -1.84
CA THR A 204 -21.15 4.00 -0.48
C THR A 204 -20.08 3.83 0.58
N ILE A 205 -19.29 2.77 0.49
CA ILE A 205 -18.19 2.50 1.42
C ILE A 205 -17.13 3.61 1.31
N LEU A 206 -16.69 3.94 0.10
CA LEU A 206 -15.69 4.99 -0.11
C LEU A 206 -16.16 6.36 0.40
N ASP A 207 -17.42 6.71 0.13
CA ASP A 207 -18.00 7.96 0.61
C ASP A 207 -18.03 7.99 2.15
N THR A 208 -18.45 6.91 2.78
CA THR A 208 -18.49 6.78 4.23
C THR A 208 -17.10 6.88 4.86
N LEU A 209 -16.13 6.17 4.30
CA LEU A 209 -14.74 6.20 4.76
C LEU A 209 -14.12 7.59 4.61
N SER A 210 -14.49 8.33 3.55
CA SER A 210 -14.03 9.70 3.31
C SER A 210 -14.64 10.71 4.27
N MET A 211 -15.87 10.47 4.78
CA MET A 211 -16.53 11.36 5.74
C MET A 211 -15.94 11.30 7.16
N LYS A 212 -15.27 10.20 7.52
CA LYS A 212 -14.67 10.01 8.85
C LYS A 212 -13.17 9.65 8.74
N PRO A 213 -12.32 10.57 8.29
CA PRO A 213 -10.91 10.27 7.97
C PRO A 213 -10.12 9.73 9.17
N GLU A 214 -10.38 10.19 10.39
CA GLU A 214 -9.66 9.70 11.57
C GLU A 214 -9.97 8.22 11.86
N SER A 215 -11.25 7.82 11.78
CA SER A 215 -11.67 6.43 12.02
C SER A 215 -11.27 5.51 10.87
N SER A 216 -11.19 6.04 9.65
CA SER A 216 -10.90 5.28 8.43
C SER A 216 -9.42 5.33 8.01
N ALA A 217 -8.54 5.96 8.79
CA ALA A 217 -7.15 6.22 8.45
C ALA A 217 -6.36 4.96 7.98
N LYS A 218 -6.72 3.78 8.45
CA LYS A 218 -6.11 2.51 8.02
C LYS A 218 -6.85 1.85 6.86
N ILE A 219 -8.16 2.00 6.79
CA ILE A 219 -9.05 1.28 5.87
C ILE A 219 -9.09 1.96 4.50
N LEU A 220 -9.34 3.26 4.48
CA LEU A 220 -9.47 4.04 3.24
C LEU A 220 -8.23 3.94 2.32
N PRO A 221 -6.97 4.11 2.84
CA PRO A 221 -5.79 4.01 1.99
C PRO A 221 -5.68 2.65 1.30
N LYS A 222 -5.98 1.58 2.02
CA LYS A 222 -5.91 0.22 1.51
C LYS A 222 -6.99 -0.07 0.47
N TRP A 223 -8.19 0.42 0.70
CA TRP A 223 -9.27 0.32 -0.26
C TRP A 223 -8.94 1.03 -1.58
N LEU A 224 -8.48 2.28 -1.50
CA LEU A 224 -8.07 3.04 -2.67
C LEU A 224 -6.89 2.37 -3.40
N GLU A 225 -5.93 1.82 -2.67
CA GLU A 225 -4.84 1.03 -3.26
C GLU A 225 -5.39 -0.17 -4.05
N ASN A 226 -6.28 -0.95 -3.46
CA ASN A 226 -6.82 -2.15 -4.09
C ASN A 226 -7.66 -1.82 -5.33
N LEU A 227 -8.56 -0.84 -5.24
CA LEU A 227 -9.43 -0.43 -6.34
C LEU A 227 -8.68 0.24 -7.49
N SER A 228 -7.53 0.85 -7.21
CA SER A 228 -6.69 1.52 -8.22
C SER A 228 -6.11 0.56 -9.28
N ALA A 229 -6.06 -0.74 -8.98
CA ALA A 229 -5.65 -1.76 -9.94
C ALA A 229 -6.73 -2.09 -10.97
N SER A 230 -7.97 -1.64 -10.76
CA SER A 230 -9.10 -1.98 -11.64
C SER A 230 -9.31 -0.95 -12.74
N LEU A 231 -8.97 -1.34 -13.98
CA LEU A 231 -9.16 -0.53 -15.19
C LEU A 231 -10.61 0.01 -15.34
N HIS A 232 -11.60 -0.76 -14.93
CA HIS A 232 -13.02 -0.41 -15.15
C HIS A 232 -13.64 0.33 -13.98
N LEU A 233 -13.20 0.05 -12.75
CA LEU A 233 -13.76 0.66 -11.54
C LEU A 233 -13.08 1.99 -11.20
N CYS A 234 -11.82 2.12 -11.54
CA CYS A 234 -11.01 3.29 -11.19
C CYS A 234 -11.67 4.61 -11.62
N PRO A 235 -12.12 4.78 -12.90
CA PRO A 235 -12.83 5.99 -13.33
C PRO A 235 -14.23 6.10 -12.71
N ILE A 236 -14.99 4.99 -12.64
CA ILE A 236 -16.38 4.99 -12.13
C ILE A 236 -16.44 5.43 -10.68
N LEU A 237 -15.48 4.98 -9.86
CA LEU A 237 -15.38 5.33 -8.44
C LEU A 237 -14.57 6.59 -8.17
N ALA A 238 -14.13 7.31 -9.21
CA ALA A 238 -13.29 8.51 -9.12
C ALA A 238 -12.07 8.29 -8.20
N ILE A 239 -11.41 7.13 -8.30
CA ILE A 239 -10.28 6.76 -7.43
C ILE A 239 -9.14 7.79 -7.46
N PRO A 240 -8.70 8.32 -8.63
CA PRO A 240 -7.63 9.30 -8.67
C PRO A 240 -7.90 10.54 -7.81
N SER A 241 -9.07 11.14 -7.96
CA SER A 241 -9.47 12.33 -7.19
C SER A 241 -9.53 12.04 -5.69
N ARG A 242 -10.10 10.89 -5.32
CA ARG A 242 -10.17 10.47 -3.91
C ARG A 242 -8.80 10.24 -3.28
N VAL A 243 -7.84 9.71 -4.03
CA VAL A 243 -6.46 9.52 -3.56
C VAL A 243 -5.78 10.87 -3.35
N ILE A 244 -5.92 11.81 -4.30
CA ILE A 244 -5.34 13.15 -4.19
C ILE A 244 -5.93 13.91 -3.01
N ASP A 245 -7.26 13.88 -2.85
CA ASP A 245 -7.94 14.53 -1.73
C ASP A 245 -7.48 13.95 -0.38
N ALA A 246 -7.36 12.63 -0.28
CA ALA A 246 -6.90 11.96 0.93
C ALA A 246 -5.44 12.28 1.25
N LEU A 247 -4.54 12.32 0.25
CA LEU A 247 -3.16 12.77 0.42
C LEU A 247 -3.08 14.20 0.95
N GLY A 248 -3.95 15.09 0.46
CA GLY A 248 -3.99 16.48 0.92
C GLY A 248 -4.48 16.67 2.37
N GLN A 249 -5.17 15.67 2.92
CA GLN A 249 -5.78 15.74 4.26
C GLN A 249 -4.93 15.10 5.37
N THR A 250 -3.90 14.32 5.04
CA THR A 250 -3.07 13.62 6.02
C THR A 250 -1.62 14.07 5.99
N GLU A 251 -0.97 14.06 7.16
CA GLU A 251 0.47 14.26 7.31
C GLU A 251 1.20 12.95 7.64
N ASP A 252 0.45 11.87 7.88
CA ASP A 252 0.96 10.55 8.23
C ASP A 252 1.56 9.82 7.02
N ASP A 253 2.15 8.66 7.27
CA ASP A 253 2.68 7.79 6.22
C ASP A 253 1.57 7.33 5.27
N SER A 254 1.65 7.81 4.05
CA SER A 254 0.68 7.61 2.97
C SER A 254 1.17 6.64 1.90
N SER A 255 2.03 5.70 2.26
CA SER A 255 2.58 4.68 1.35
C SER A 255 1.53 3.89 0.54
N PRO A 256 0.33 3.57 1.07
CA PRO A 256 -0.72 2.95 0.25
C PRO A 256 -1.18 3.81 -0.93
N TYR A 257 -1.22 5.13 -0.77
CA TYR A 257 -1.57 6.05 -1.87
C TYR A 257 -0.50 6.10 -2.95
N VAL A 258 0.78 6.02 -2.56
CA VAL A 258 1.88 5.86 -3.54
C VAL A 258 1.69 4.57 -4.34
N ARG A 259 1.36 3.46 -3.67
CA ARG A 259 1.10 2.18 -4.33
C ARG A 259 -0.13 2.24 -5.24
N ALA A 260 -1.17 2.98 -4.85
CA ALA A 260 -2.32 3.25 -5.71
C ALA A 260 -1.89 3.95 -7.01
N GLY A 261 -1.12 5.03 -6.92
CA GLY A 261 -0.57 5.71 -8.10
C GLY A 261 0.26 4.79 -9.01
N LEU A 262 1.12 3.95 -8.39
CA LEU A 262 1.93 2.98 -9.14
C LEU A 262 1.10 1.90 -9.87
N GLN A 263 -0.05 1.51 -9.32
CA GLN A 263 -0.96 0.56 -9.96
C GLN A 263 -1.71 1.20 -11.12
N MET A 264 -1.99 2.50 -11.05
CA MET A 264 -2.70 3.24 -12.07
C MET A 264 -1.83 3.60 -13.28
N LEU A 265 -0.51 3.56 -13.19
CA LEU A 265 0.39 3.94 -14.29
C LEU A 265 0.10 3.22 -15.61
N SER A 266 -0.35 1.96 -15.55
CA SER A 266 -0.64 1.16 -16.73
C SER A 266 -1.94 1.52 -17.46
N HIS A 267 -2.88 2.21 -16.80
CA HIS A 267 -4.21 2.46 -17.35
C HIS A 267 -4.70 3.91 -17.23
N SER A 268 -4.13 4.69 -16.33
CA SER A 268 -4.45 6.11 -16.09
C SER A 268 -3.15 6.89 -15.81
N PRO A 269 -2.22 6.98 -16.76
CA PRO A 269 -0.88 7.53 -16.53
C PRO A 269 -0.88 9.01 -16.11
N GLU A 270 -1.83 9.82 -16.61
CA GLU A 270 -1.92 11.24 -16.25
C GLU A 270 -2.28 11.40 -14.78
N GLU A 271 -3.36 10.77 -14.33
CA GLU A 271 -3.81 10.81 -12.93
C GLU A 271 -2.80 10.14 -11.99
N ALA A 272 -2.16 9.07 -12.43
CA ALA A 272 -1.09 8.42 -11.69
C ALA A 272 0.11 9.36 -11.50
N THR A 273 0.43 10.17 -12.50
CA THR A 273 1.48 11.19 -12.42
C THR A 273 1.16 12.21 -11.35
N ASP A 274 -0.07 12.72 -11.32
CA ASP A 274 -0.50 13.71 -10.32
C ASP A 274 -0.39 13.14 -8.88
N ILE A 275 -0.81 11.90 -8.68
CA ILE A 275 -0.70 11.21 -7.39
C ILE A 275 0.77 11.04 -6.98
N LEU A 276 1.63 10.57 -7.87
CA LEU A 276 3.03 10.30 -7.55
C LEU A 276 3.82 11.60 -7.32
N VAL A 277 3.50 12.65 -8.07
CA VAL A 277 4.07 13.99 -7.85
C VAL A 277 3.63 14.55 -6.50
N ALA A 278 2.33 14.51 -6.18
CA ALA A 278 1.82 14.92 -4.87
C ALA A 278 2.44 14.12 -3.73
N SER A 279 2.67 12.81 -3.94
CA SER A 279 3.34 11.94 -2.96
C SER A 279 4.81 12.28 -2.77
N ALA A 280 5.51 12.70 -3.82
CA ALA A 280 6.91 13.14 -3.74
C ALA A 280 7.07 14.48 -2.98
N ASP A 281 6.05 15.32 -3.00
CA ASP A 281 6.01 16.59 -2.26
C ASP A 281 5.33 16.46 -0.87
N HIS A 282 4.91 15.26 -0.48
CA HIS A 282 4.16 15.02 0.75
C HIS A 282 5.03 15.28 2.01
N ARG A 283 4.42 15.74 3.11
CA ARG A 283 5.13 16.07 4.36
C ARG A 283 5.77 14.86 5.03
N SER A 284 5.16 13.67 4.93
CA SER A 284 5.71 12.44 5.51
C SER A 284 6.96 11.96 4.76
N ILE A 285 8.05 11.76 5.49
CA ILE A 285 9.28 11.16 4.98
C ILE A 285 9.02 9.74 4.48
N GLY A 286 8.17 8.96 5.18
CA GLY A 286 7.79 7.60 4.79
C GLY A 286 7.14 7.55 3.41
N THR A 287 6.23 8.48 3.13
CA THR A 287 5.58 8.61 1.82
C THR A 287 6.59 8.92 0.72
N ARG A 288 7.44 9.95 0.90
CA ARG A 288 8.47 10.34 -0.07
C ARG A 288 9.49 9.22 -0.29
N ARG A 289 9.86 8.53 0.77
CA ARG A 289 10.74 7.36 0.70
C ARG A 289 10.14 6.24 -0.14
N THR A 290 8.85 5.95 0.02
CA THR A 290 8.16 4.94 -0.79
C THR A 290 8.16 5.31 -2.27
N VAL A 291 8.04 6.60 -2.62
CA VAL A 291 8.24 7.06 -4.01
C VAL A 291 9.65 6.75 -4.49
N ALA A 292 10.68 7.12 -3.69
CA ALA A 292 12.08 6.89 -4.03
C ALA A 292 12.42 5.39 -4.22
N GLU A 293 11.86 4.52 -3.40
CA GLU A 293 12.02 3.05 -3.49
C GLU A 293 11.45 2.48 -4.81
N ASN A 294 10.46 3.15 -5.39
CA ASN A 294 9.77 2.69 -6.59
C ASN A 294 10.19 3.41 -7.90
N LEU A 295 11.22 4.26 -7.88
CA LEU A 295 11.69 4.97 -9.08
C LEU A 295 12.02 4.05 -10.25
N SER A 296 12.68 2.91 -9.99
CA SER A 296 13.02 1.95 -11.05
C SER A 296 11.78 1.30 -11.68
N ARG A 297 10.76 1.00 -10.87
CA ARG A 297 9.48 0.49 -11.35
C ARG A 297 8.75 1.57 -12.17
N THR A 298 8.71 2.79 -11.68
CA THR A 298 8.13 3.93 -12.40
C THR A 298 8.84 4.14 -13.74
N HIS A 299 10.17 4.08 -13.75
CA HIS A 299 10.97 4.24 -14.97
C HIS A 299 10.66 3.18 -16.04
N SER A 300 10.39 1.95 -15.65
CA SER A 300 10.04 0.88 -16.58
C SER A 300 8.67 1.09 -17.27
N GLN A 301 7.81 1.92 -16.72
CA GLN A 301 6.49 2.24 -17.24
C GLN A 301 6.43 3.65 -17.83
N GLU A 302 6.96 4.65 -17.13
CA GLU A 302 6.96 6.08 -17.48
C GLU A 302 8.32 6.70 -17.13
N ALA A 303 9.27 6.64 -18.07
CA ALA A 303 10.65 7.07 -17.84
C ALA A 303 10.74 8.57 -17.47
N THR A 304 10.02 9.43 -18.15
CA THR A 304 10.04 10.89 -17.91
C THR A 304 9.55 11.24 -16.51
N LEU A 305 8.50 10.56 -16.04
CA LEU A 305 7.98 10.74 -14.70
C LEU A 305 9.00 10.33 -13.65
N ALA A 306 9.63 9.16 -13.81
CA ALA A 306 10.63 8.68 -12.88
C ALA A 306 11.82 9.64 -12.74
N LEU A 307 12.28 10.21 -13.85
CA LEU A 307 13.34 11.22 -13.86
C LEU A 307 12.92 12.49 -13.13
N THR A 308 11.70 12.97 -13.38
CA THR A 308 11.13 14.14 -12.69
C THR A 308 11.03 13.91 -11.18
N LEU A 309 10.55 12.74 -10.74
CA LEU A 309 10.47 12.37 -9.33
C LEU A 309 11.86 12.26 -8.70
N ALA A 310 12.84 11.67 -9.40
CA ALA A 310 14.21 11.59 -8.92
C ALA A 310 14.85 12.96 -8.74
N ASP A 311 14.61 13.91 -9.66
CA ASP A 311 15.10 15.28 -9.58
C ASP A 311 14.52 16.02 -8.35
N ARG A 312 13.23 15.85 -8.08
CA ARG A 312 12.57 16.41 -6.88
C ARG A 312 13.15 15.82 -5.60
N LEU A 313 13.17 14.50 -5.50
CA LEU A 313 13.59 13.79 -4.29
C LEU A 313 15.10 13.88 -4.04
N SER A 314 15.92 14.07 -5.07
CA SER A 314 17.35 14.25 -4.90
C SER A 314 17.72 15.56 -4.19
N SER A 315 16.79 16.52 -4.11
CA SER A 315 16.95 17.79 -3.39
C SER A 315 16.60 17.70 -1.90
N GLU A 316 16.06 16.59 -1.44
CA GLU A 316 15.69 16.33 -0.05
C GLU A 316 16.90 16.34 0.89
N THR A 317 16.63 16.62 2.17
CA THR A 317 17.65 16.56 3.21
C THR A 317 17.80 15.18 3.83
N ASP A 318 16.80 14.30 3.65
CA ASP A 318 16.83 12.95 4.18
C ASP A 318 17.83 12.08 3.43
N GLU A 319 18.79 11.54 4.19
CA GLU A 319 19.91 10.77 3.65
C GLU A 319 19.46 9.44 3.02
N SER A 320 18.39 8.83 3.53
CA SER A 320 17.87 7.58 3.00
C SER A 320 17.22 7.78 1.62
N ILE A 321 16.46 8.85 1.45
CA ILE A 321 15.84 9.22 0.18
C ILE A 321 16.91 9.54 -0.87
N GLN A 322 17.91 10.35 -0.51
CA GLN A 322 19.02 10.66 -1.41
C GLN A 322 19.81 9.41 -1.83
N THR A 323 19.99 8.46 -0.91
CA THR A 323 20.68 7.18 -1.21
C THR A 323 19.87 6.32 -2.20
N LEU A 324 18.55 6.29 -2.06
CA LEU A 324 17.65 5.61 -2.99
C LEU A 324 17.67 6.27 -4.37
N CYS A 325 17.62 7.60 -4.44
CA CYS A 325 17.78 8.34 -5.69
C CYS A 325 19.13 8.06 -6.35
N ALA A 326 20.21 8.04 -5.58
CA ALA A 326 21.54 7.71 -6.07
C ALA A 326 21.63 6.28 -6.63
N SER A 327 20.92 5.34 -5.99
CA SER A 327 20.83 3.95 -6.49
C SER A 327 20.07 3.88 -7.82
N PHE A 328 18.97 4.60 -7.95
CA PHE A 328 18.21 4.70 -9.20
C PHE A 328 19.04 5.34 -10.31
N VAL A 329 19.66 6.50 -10.03
CA VAL A 329 20.52 7.21 -10.99
C VAL A 329 21.69 6.31 -11.41
N GLY A 330 22.30 5.57 -10.47
CA GLY A 330 23.33 4.59 -10.80
C GLY A 330 22.87 3.52 -11.81
N GLY A 331 21.60 3.10 -11.71
CA GLY A 331 21.00 2.18 -12.70
C GLY A 331 20.89 2.77 -14.11
N LEU A 332 20.70 4.09 -14.24
CA LEU A 332 20.61 4.76 -15.54
C LEU A 332 21.87 4.65 -16.39
N ALA A 333 23.02 4.44 -15.76
CA ALA A 333 24.31 4.26 -16.46
C ALA A 333 24.26 3.17 -17.55
N ARG A 334 23.35 2.21 -17.43
CA ARG A 334 23.17 1.11 -18.38
C ARG A 334 22.19 1.42 -19.51
N PHE A 335 21.33 2.42 -19.35
CA PHE A 335 20.20 2.67 -20.23
C PHE A 335 20.26 4.01 -20.93
N SER A 336 20.80 5.03 -20.27
CA SER A 336 20.88 6.40 -20.80
C SER A 336 22.07 7.14 -20.21
N GLU A 337 23.12 7.26 -20.99
CA GLU A 337 24.36 7.95 -20.61
C GLU A 337 24.10 9.42 -20.26
N GLU A 338 23.35 10.14 -21.08
CA GLU A 338 23.03 11.55 -20.89
C GLU A 338 22.28 11.81 -19.58
N GLU A 339 21.24 11.02 -19.32
CA GLU A 339 20.42 11.15 -18.11
C GLU A 339 21.21 10.77 -16.83
N PHE A 340 22.11 9.79 -16.96
CA PHE A 340 23.02 9.42 -15.89
C PHE A 340 23.98 10.55 -15.56
N ILE A 341 24.70 11.11 -16.55
CA ILE A 341 25.72 12.15 -16.34
C ILE A 341 25.13 13.37 -15.61
N VAL A 342 24.00 13.89 -16.11
CA VAL A 342 23.36 15.09 -15.57
C VAL A 342 23.01 14.90 -14.09
N ARG A 343 22.38 13.77 -13.74
CA ARG A 343 21.93 13.52 -12.36
C ARG A 343 23.03 13.06 -11.43
N ALA A 344 23.98 12.27 -11.94
CA ALA A 344 25.16 11.88 -11.19
C ALA A 344 25.95 13.13 -10.76
N GLN A 345 26.15 14.07 -11.65
CA GLN A 345 26.83 15.33 -11.37
C GLN A 345 26.11 16.15 -10.29
N SER A 346 24.75 16.20 -10.35
CA SER A 346 23.94 16.84 -9.33
C SER A 346 24.10 16.20 -7.95
N ILE A 347 24.11 14.85 -7.86
CA ILE A 347 24.30 14.12 -6.60
C ILE A 347 25.71 14.35 -6.06
N LEU A 348 26.73 14.31 -6.89
CA LEU A 348 28.12 14.52 -6.51
C LEU A 348 28.38 15.93 -5.97
N THR A 349 27.75 16.95 -6.57
CA THR A 349 27.90 18.35 -6.14
C THR A 349 27.19 18.69 -4.82
N LYS A 350 26.13 17.95 -4.45
CA LYS A 350 25.41 18.17 -3.18
C LYS A 350 26.17 17.70 -1.94
N GLY A 351 27.25 16.97 -2.10
CA GLY A 351 28.15 16.55 -1.02
C GLY A 351 27.59 15.53 -0.04
N ASN A 352 26.44 14.89 -0.34
CA ASN A 352 25.92 13.80 0.50
C ASN A 352 26.79 12.54 0.37
N GLN A 353 27.49 12.20 1.44
CA GLN A 353 28.51 11.14 1.42
C GLN A 353 27.93 9.75 1.12
N LYS A 354 26.77 9.39 1.69
CA LYS A 354 26.16 8.07 1.45
C LYS A 354 25.61 7.95 0.03
N ALA A 355 24.94 9.00 -0.45
CA ALA A 355 24.45 9.05 -1.83
C ALA A 355 25.61 8.98 -2.83
N THR A 356 26.67 9.74 -2.62
CA THR A 356 27.90 9.66 -3.42
C THR A 356 28.50 8.27 -3.41
N GLN A 357 28.65 7.66 -2.24
CA GLN A 357 29.15 6.30 -2.11
C GLN A 357 28.27 5.31 -2.87
N ARG A 358 26.95 5.42 -2.75
CA ARG A 358 26.00 4.55 -3.43
C ARG A 358 26.07 4.71 -4.95
N LEU A 359 26.17 5.94 -5.44
CA LEU A 359 26.31 6.25 -6.86
C LEU A 359 27.59 5.62 -7.45
N VAL A 360 28.71 5.74 -6.73
CA VAL A 360 30.00 5.15 -7.12
C VAL A 360 29.89 3.62 -7.20
N GLU A 361 29.21 3.01 -6.24
CA GLU A 361 29.07 1.55 -6.19
C GLU A 361 28.13 1.00 -7.26
N SER A 362 27.04 1.70 -7.56
CA SER A 362 25.98 1.19 -8.43
C SER A 362 26.04 1.67 -9.87
N GLY A 363 26.68 2.81 -10.15
CA GLY A 363 26.60 3.45 -11.45
C GLY A 363 27.93 3.81 -12.08
N LEU A 364 28.84 4.41 -11.31
CA LEU A 364 30.08 4.95 -11.89
C LEU A 364 30.95 3.85 -12.49
N ARG A 365 31.01 2.67 -11.87
CA ARG A 365 31.73 1.52 -12.42
C ARG A 365 31.10 1.02 -13.73
N ASP A 366 29.78 0.90 -13.77
CA ASP A 366 29.06 0.44 -14.95
C ASP A 366 29.24 1.44 -16.10
N TYR A 367 29.16 2.74 -15.80
CA TYR A 367 29.41 3.81 -16.74
C TYR A 367 30.80 3.71 -17.39
N LEU A 368 31.85 3.52 -16.57
CA LEU A 368 33.21 3.38 -17.05
C LEU A 368 33.44 2.12 -17.90
N SER A 369 32.66 1.07 -17.68
CA SER A 369 32.76 -0.19 -18.43
C SER A 369 32.12 -0.14 -19.81
N THR A 370 31.25 0.84 -20.08
CA THR A 370 30.50 0.98 -21.34
C THR A 370 31.19 1.86 -22.41
N ASN A 371 32.49 2.22 -22.23
CA ASN A 371 33.25 3.08 -23.13
C ASN A 371 32.68 4.49 -23.29
N SER A 372 32.30 5.09 -22.19
CA SER A 372 31.74 6.45 -22.12
C SER A 372 32.71 7.51 -22.65
N THR A 373 32.19 8.55 -23.29
CA THR A 373 32.92 9.55 -24.05
C THR A 373 33.75 10.51 -23.21
N ASP A 374 33.42 10.75 -21.92
CA ASP A 374 34.23 11.59 -21.04
C ASP A 374 34.02 11.29 -19.54
N PRO A 375 34.76 10.33 -18.96
CA PRO A 375 34.65 10.00 -17.56
C PRO A 375 35.35 11.01 -16.63
N ALA A 376 36.18 11.90 -17.15
CA ALA A 376 37.07 12.71 -16.34
C ALA A 376 36.32 13.68 -15.41
N GLN A 377 35.28 14.32 -15.89
CA GLN A 377 34.49 15.24 -15.08
C GLN A 377 33.72 14.53 -13.93
N LEU A 378 33.18 13.36 -14.19
CA LEU A 378 32.47 12.58 -13.15
C LEU A 378 33.44 12.01 -12.10
N LEU A 379 34.58 11.49 -12.54
CA LEU A 379 35.58 10.95 -11.62
C LEU A 379 36.19 12.04 -10.74
N SER A 380 36.50 13.21 -11.30
CA SER A 380 37.00 14.34 -10.52
C SER A 380 35.97 14.86 -9.51
N SER A 381 34.72 15.01 -9.92
CA SER A 381 33.64 15.40 -9.01
C SER A 381 33.39 14.37 -7.91
N ALA A 382 33.42 13.07 -8.25
CA ALA A 382 33.28 11.98 -7.28
C ALA A 382 34.45 11.97 -6.26
N TRP A 383 35.68 12.19 -6.70
CA TRP A 383 36.84 12.28 -5.82
C TRP A 383 36.74 13.46 -4.85
N LEU A 384 36.40 14.65 -5.37
CA LEU A 384 36.31 15.87 -4.58
C LEU A 384 35.15 15.83 -3.54
N SER A 385 34.02 15.17 -3.88
CA SER A 385 32.85 15.07 -3.01
C SER A 385 32.90 13.89 -2.04
N SER A 386 33.81 12.92 -2.24
CA SER A 386 33.83 11.70 -1.43
C SER A 386 34.48 11.92 -0.07
N SER A 387 33.97 11.24 0.96
CA SER A 387 34.65 11.06 2.24
C SER A 387 35.95 10.23 2.07
N GLU A 388 36.77 10.16 3.11
CA GLU A 388 38.00 9.38 3.09
C GLU A 388 37.77 7.91 2.70
N ILE A 389 36.70 7.29 3.22
CA ILE A 389 36.31 5.91 2.85
C ILE A 389 35.82 5.84 1.40
N GLY A 390 35.05 6.80 0.94
CA GLY A 390 34.58 6.88 -0.45
C GLY A 390 35.73 7.12 -1.43
N ARG A 391 36.70 7.95 -1.07
CA ARG A 391 37.90 8.22 -1.90
C ARG A 391 38.70 6.96 -2.23
N SER A 392 38.74 5.98 -1.33
CA SER A 392 39.41 4.72 -1.61
C SER A 392 38.80 3.97 -2.79
N ARG A 393 37.49 4.04 -2.97
CA ARG A 393 36.78 3.40 -4.07
C ARG A 393 36.90 4.19 -5.36
N VAL A 394 36.68 5.50 -5.28
CA VAL A 394 36.85 6.39 -6.43
C VAL A 394 38.32 6.36 -6.92
N GLY A 395 39.29 6.37 -6.02
CA GLY A 395 40.73 6.24 -6.35
C GLY A 395 41.07 4.96 -7.10
N ASN A 396 40.42 3.83 -6.72
CA ASN A 396 40.60 2.58 -7.48
C ASN A 396 40.03 2.70 -8.91
N LEU A 397 38.89 3.37 -9.10
CA LEU A 397 38.35 3.62 -10.44
C LEU A 397 39.21 4.55 -11.26
N ILE A 398 39.79 5.58 -10.63
CA ILE A 398 40.77 6.48 -11.30
C ILE A 398 42.02 5.72 -11.71
N VAL A 399 42.58 4.86 -10.85
CA VAL A 399 43.74 4.01 -11.19
C VAL A 399 43.37 3.00 -12.30
N GLU A 400 42.20 2.44 -12.28
CA GLU A 400 41.72 1.56 -13.35
C GLU A 400 41.61 2.33 -14.68
N GLN A 401 41.14 3.59 -14.62
CA GLN A 401 41.09 4.47 -15.79
C GLN A 401 42.47 4.76 -16.41
N ALA A 402 43.50 4.88 -15.60
CA ALA A 402 44.88 5.06 -16.11
C ALA A 402 45.31 3.93 -17.06
N ARG A 403 44.80 2.72 -16.86
CA ARG A 403 45.07 1.55 -17.70
C ARG A 403 44.22 1.49 -18.97
N VAL A 404 43.00 2.00 -18.90
CA VAL A 404 42.01 1.94 -19.99
C VAL A 404 42.14 3.15 -20.91
N SER A 405 42.28 4.33 -20.34
CA SER A 405 42.42 5.61 -21.06
C SER A 405 43.35 6.56 -20.29
N PRO A 406 44.68 6.53 -20.60
CA PRO A 406 45.65 7.43 -19.96
C PRO A 406 45.30 8.91 -20.11
N GLU A 407 44.72 9.31 -21.25
CA GLU A 407 44.33 10.70 -21.50
C GLU A 407 43.18 11.14 -20.55
N ALA A 408 42.18 10.30 -20.36
CA ALA A 408 41.06 10.58 -19.42
C ALA A 408 41.57 10.61 -17.97
N PHE A 409 42.53 9.78 -17.62
CA PHE A 409 43.19 9.81 -16.31
C PHE A 409 43.94 11.11 -16.08
N GLN A 410 44.73 11.58 -17.06
CA GLN A 410 45.43 12.86 -16.98
C GLN A 410 44.45 14.02 -16.83
N THR A 411 43.44 14.07 -17.68
CA THR A 411 42.35 15.10 -17.59
C THR A 411 41.70 15.10 -16.22
N THR A 412 41.39 13.93 -15.66
CA THR A 412 40.81 13.79 -14.31
C THR A 412 41.75 14.37 -13.24
N SER A 413 43.03 14.02 -13.33
CA SER A 413 44.07 14.44 -12.39
C SER A 413 44.30 15.95 -12.43
N GLU A 414 44.38 16.51 -13.63
CA GLU A 414 44.53 17.97 -13.84
C GLU A 414 43.32 18.73 -13.32
N THR A 415 42.09 18.22 -13.56
CA THR A 415 40.83 18.82 -13.05
C THR A 415 40.82 18.83 -11.53
N ILE A 416 41.21 17.74 -10.88
CA ILE A 416 41.32 17.66 -9.42
C ILE A 416 42.35 18.65 -8.90
N LYS A 417 43.52 18.73 -9.56
CA LYS A 417 44.63 19.64 -9.20
C LYS A 417 44.22 21.09 -9.27
N GLN A 418 43.49 21.47 -10.33
CA GLN A 418 42.97 22.84 -10.50
C GLN A 418 41.94 23.19 -9.48
N ALA A 419 41.01 22.25 -9.16
CA ALA A 419 39.93 22.47 -8.23
C ALA A 419 40.39 22.48 -6.75
N ASN A 420 41.30 21.58 -6.38
CA ASN A 420 41.81 21.46 -5.01
C ASN A 420 43.21 20.76 -5.00
N PRO A 421 44.32 21.55 -4.86
CA PRO A 421 45.66 21.00 -4.84
C PRO A 421 45.91 19.98 -3.72
N GLU A 422 45.36 20.19 -2.51
CA GLU A 422 45.52 19.24 -1.41
C GLU A 422 44.83 17.90 -1.70
N SER A 423 43.66 17.93 -2.33
CA SER A 423 42.97 16.73 -2.80
C SER A 423 43.73 16.01 -3.88
N PHE A 424 44.48 16.74 -4.73
CA PHE A 424 45.35 16.15 -5.71
C PHE A 424 46.56 15.45 -5.04
N ASP A 425 47.17 16.06 -4.03
CA ASP A 425 48.28 15.44 -3.27
C ASP A 425 47.83 14.12 -2.62
N ASN A 426 46.58 14.07 -2.15
CA ASN A 426 46.01 12.85 -1.61
C ASN A 426 45.77 11.80 -2.71
N LEU A 427 45.33 12.22 -3.92
CA LEU A 427 45.18 11.33 -5.07
C LEU A 427 46.55 10.80 -5.51
N ALA A 428 47.55 11.66 -5.63
CA ALA A 428 48.90 11.25 -6.02
C ALA A 428 49.48 10.20 -5.09
N LYS A 429 49.37 10.39 -3.76
CA LYS A 429 49.77 9.38 -2.78
C LYS A 429 49.00 8.07 -2.93
N TRP A 430 47.68 8.15 -3.22
CA TRP A 430 46.89 6.97 -3.44
C TRP A 430 47.28 6.20 -4.69
N VAL A 431 47.53 6.90 -5.78
CA VAL A 431 48.00 6.32 -7.06
C VAL A 431 49.38 5.69 -6.91
N GLU A 432 50.32 6.36 -6.24
CA GLU A 432 51.66 5.85 -5.96
C GLU A 432 51.63 4.51 -5.21
N MET A 433 50.75 4.40 -4.21
CA MET A 433 50.58 3.15 -3.44
C MET A 433 49.97 1.99 -4.24
N ARG A 434 49.28 2.26 -5.34
CA ARG A 434 48.48 1.28 -6.08
C ARG A 434 49.02 0.91 -7.45
N SER A 435 49.70 1.81 -8.14
CA SER A 435 50.22 1.59 -9.48
C SER A 435 51.36 2.56 -9.81
N THR A 436 52.57 2.04 -9.93
CA THR A 436 53.75 2.82 -10.38
C THR A 436 53.49 3.39 -11.77
N ASP A 437 52.97 2.59 -12.69
CA ASP A 437 52.70 3.02 -14.08
C ASP A 437 51.71 4.18 -14.15
N ALA A 438 50.66 4.14 -13.31
CA ALA A 438 49.68 5.24 -13.23
C ALA A 438 50.30 6.49 -12.58
N TYR A 439 51.23 6.33 -11.64
CA TYR A 439 51.91 7.45 -10.99
C TYR A 439 52.82 8.22 -11.96
N GLU A 440 53.46 7.50 -12.89
CA GLU A 440 54.29 8.12 -13.95
C GLU A 440 53.47 8.99 -14.94
N LEU A 441 52.17 8.81 -14.95
CA LEU A 441 51.25 9.60 -15.79
C LEU A 441 50.72 10.89 -15.11
N LEU A 442 50.93 11.04 -13.80
CA LEU A 442 50.55 12.25 -13.05
C LEU A 442 51.52 13.38 -13.31
#